data_1732f22a1d88577787ef0c2495eb9785
#
_entry.id   1732f22a1d88577787ef0c2495eb9785
#
_cell.length_a   1.000
_cell.length_b   1.000
_cell.length_c   1.000
_cell.angle_alpha   90.00
_cell.angle_beta   90.00
_cell.angle_gamma   90.00
#
_symmetry.space_group_name_H-M   'P 1'
#
loop_
_entity.id
_entity.type
_entity.pdbx_description
1 polymer ?
#
loop_
_entity_poly.entity_id
_entity_poly.type
_entity_poly.pdbx_seq_one_letter_code
_entity_poly.pdbx_strand_id
1 'polypeptide(L)'
;FFLTKIVKGVGKKFAHELLEKYTEEQLVEILNDRPEELLDFKGIKEKKLLTIVSSWQKFKHLRELGSFLAKFGVTSNLITKIYSSLGEIENLIEKIKENPYILINIKGIGFKRADEIAKSLGIDPKSEFRIMACLNYTLREYCDNNGNSSIDKFHLYRLLDESLRFSNEEALYESAISKMLVDEDIFVT
;
A
#
# COMPACT_ATOMS: atom_id res chain seq x y z
N PHE A 1 -3.65 -4.72 28.88
CA PHE A 1 -4.84 -4.16 28.24
C PHE A 1 -4.53 -3.75 26.81
N PHE A 2 -4.65 -4.73 25.92
CA PHE A 2 -4.36 -4.57 24.49
C PHE A 2 -5.31 -3.56 23.82
N LEU A 3 -6.61 -3.67 24.06
CA LEU A 3 -7.63 -2.82 23.45
C LEU A 3 -7.47 -1.33 23.77
N THR A 4 -7.04 -0.97 24.98
CA THR A 4 -6.88 0.46 25.34
C THR A 4 -5.75 1.17 24.60
N LYS A 5 -4.77 0.43 24.08
CA LYS A 5 -3.65 0.97 23.32
C LYS A 5 -3.96 1.08 21.83
N ILE A 6 -4.89 0.29 21.33
CA ILE A 6 -5.14 0.06 19.91
C ILE A 6 -6.45 0.70 19.46
N VAL A 7 -7.50 0.58 20.28
CA VAL A 7 -8.84 1.02 19.90
C VAL A 7 -9.16 2.37 20.54
N LYS A 8 -9.27 3.41 19.71
CA LYS A 8 -9.72 4.73 20.16
C LYS A 8 -11.13 4.62 20.73
N GLY A 9 -11.40 5.34 21.83
CA GLY A 9 -12.69 5.32 22.51
C GLY A 9 -12.82 4.24 23.58
N VAL A 10 -11.89 3.30 23.68
CA VAL A 10 -11.81 2.30 24.75
C VAL A 10 -10.83 2.78 25.81
N GLY A 11 -11.33 3.45 26.88
CA GLY A 11 -10.52 3.82 28.03
C GLY A 11 -10.36 2.66 29.01
N LYS A 12 -9.44 2.79 29.99
CA LYS A 12 -9.13 1.72 30.96
C LYS A 12 -10.36 1.19 31.69
N LYS A 13 -11.26 2.08 32.16
CA LYS A 13 -12.49 1.70 32.85
C LYS A 13 -13.41 0.87 31.97
N PHE A 14 -13.66 1.32 30.76
CA PHE A 14 -14.53 0.62 29.80
C PHE A 14 -13.90 -0.72 29.35
N ALA A 15 -12.59 -0.78 29.16
CA ALA A 15 -11.90 -2.03 28.88
C ALA A 15 -12.06 -3.05 30.00
N HIS A 16 -12.06 -2.60 31.25
CA HIS A 16 -12.29 -3.49 32.41
C HIS A 16 -13.73 -4.02 32.43
N GLU A 17 -14.71 -3.15 32.24
CA GLU A 17 -16.15 -3.53 32.14
C GLU A 17 -16.39 -4.55 31.00
N LEU A 18 -15.68 -4.39 29.86
CA LEU A 18 -15.75 -5.33 28.74
C LEU A 18 -15.19 -6.72 29.12
N LEU A 19 -14.01 -6.76 29.77
CA LEU A 19 -13.36 -8.01 30.16
C LEU A 19 -14.04 -8.73 31.33
N GLU A 20 -14.85 -8.02 32.12
CA GLU A 20 -15.72 -8.65 33.13
C GLU A 20 -16.90 -9.40 32.51
N LYS A 21 -17.37 -8.94 31.34
CA LYS A 21 -18.55 -9.47 30.67
C LYS A 21 -18.22 -10.49 29.56
N TYR A 22 -17.08 -10.31 28.88
CA TYR A 22 -16.69 -11.06 27.68
C TYR A 22 -15.25 -11.54 27.74
N THR A 23 -14.97 -12.68 27.13
CA THR A 23 -13.60 -13.11 26.86
C THR A 23 -12.97 -12.30 25.72
N GLU A 24 -11.63 -12.40 25.54
CA GLU A 24 -10.95 -11.70 24.44
C GLU A 24 -11.47 -12.14 23.07
N GLU A 25 -11.75 -13.44 22.90
CA GLU A 25 -12.30 -14.00 21.66
C GLU A 25 -13.69 -13.43 21.36
N GLN A 26 -14.56 -13.40 22.39
CA GLN A 26 -15.91 -12.83 22.27
C GLN A 26 -15.86 -11.34 21.91
N LEU A 27 -14.91 -10.59 22.49
CA LEU A 27 -14.75 -9.16 22.18
C LEU A 27 -14.30 -8.95 20.72
N VAL A 28 -13.41 -9.80 20.19
CA VAL A 28 -13.01 -9.76 18.77
C VAL A 28 -14.22 -10.05 17.87
N GLU A 29 -15.04 -11.05 18.21
CA GLU A 29 -16.26 -11.38 17.47
C GLU A 29 -17.27 -10.22 17.51
N ILE A 30 -17.52 -9.64 18.69
CA ILE A 30 -18.43 -8.49 18.84
C ILE A 30 -17.93 -7.30 17.99
N LEU A 31 -16.64 -6.97 18.07
CA LEU A 31 -16.07 -5.85 17.30
C LEU A 31 -16.09 -6.08 15.78
N ASN A 32 -16.10 -7.34 15.33
CA ASN A 32 -16.18 -7.68 13.91
C ASN A 32 -17.62 -7.73 13.40
N ASP A 33 -18.50 -8.42 14.13
CA ASP A 33 -19.75 -8.92 13.57
C ASP A 33 -21.00 -8.31 14.23
N ARG A 34 -20.90 -7.84 15.49
CA ARG A 34 -22.02 -7.36 16.29
C ARG A 34 -21.65 -6.15 17.15
N PRO A 35 -21.04 -5.10 16.61
CA PRO A 35 -20.53 -3.98 17.40
C PRO A 35 -21.62 -3.20 18.14
N GLU A 36 -22.87 -3.30 17.71
CA GLU A 36 -24.05 -2.69 18.36
C GLU A 36 -24.27 -3.18 19.78
N GLU A 37 -23.82 -4.40 20.14
CA GLU A 37 -23.89 -4.90 21.52
C GLU A 37 -23.12 -3.99 22.51
N LEU A 38 -22.19 -3.19 22.05
CA LEU A 38 -21.46 -2.23 22.87
C LEU A 38 -22.34 -1.04 23.31
N LEU A 39 -23.48 -0.80 22.65
CA LEU A 39 -24.43 0.26 23.05
C LEU A 39 -25.10 -0.02 24.41
N ASP A 40 -25.13 -1.29 24.85
CA ASP A 40 -25.66 -1.68 26.15
C ASP A 40 -24.82 -1.14 27.32
N PHE A 41 -23.58 -0.72 27.05
CA PHE A 41 -22.70 -0.20 28.09
C PHE A 41 -22.94 1.28 28.37
N LYS A 42 -22.97 1.63 29.64
CA LYS A 42 -23.17 3.02 30.08
C LYS A 42 -22.10 3.96 29.48
N GLY A 43 -22.55 4.98 28.78
CA GLY A 43 -21.68 6.01 28.18
C GLY A 43 -21.17 5.68 26.80
N ILE A 44 -21.61 4.56 26.21
CA ILE A 44 -21.41 4.26 24.80
C ILE A 44 -22.68 4.67 24.04
N LYS A 45 -22.53 5.66 23.17
CA LYS A 45 -23.55 6.12 22.23
C LYS A 45 -23.04 5.91 20.81
N GLU A 46 -23.90 6.05 19.82
CA GLU A 46 -23.58 5.83 18.39
C GLU A 46 -22.27 6.47 17.96
N LYS A 47 -22.06 7.75 18.29
CA LYS A 47 -20.81 8.46 17.93
C LYS A 47 -19.56 7.79 18.50
N LYS A 48 -19.63 7.29 19.73
CA LYS A 48 -18.51 6.60 20.36
C LYS A 48 -18.35 5.19 19.81
N LEU A 49 -19.46 4.50 19.52
CA LEU A 49 -19.46 3.22 18.84
C LEU A 49 -18.76 3.33 17.48
N LEU A 50 -19.12 4.29 16.64
CA LEU A 50 -18.46 4.54 15.34
C LEU A 50 -16.96 4.77 15.49
N THR A 51 -16.53 5.52 16.53
CA THR A 51 -15.11 5.73 16.81
C THR A 51 -14.38 4.43 17.16
N ILE A 52 -15.02 3.57 17.96
CA ILE A 52 -14.47 2.27 18.37
C ILE A 52 -14.36 1.35 17.15
N VAL A 53 -15.44 1.20 16.38
CA VAL A 53 -15.51 0.33 15.20
C VAL A 53 -14.50 0.78 14.14
N SER A 54 -14.47 2.06 13.78
CA SER A 54 -13.53 2.57 12.78
C SER A 54 -12.07 2.38 13.20
N SER A 55 -11.77 2.57 14.49
CA SER A 55 -10.42 2.35 15.02
C SER A 55 -10.04 0.86 15.03
N TRP A 56 -10.98 -0.03 15.34
CA TRP A 56 -10.80 -1.48 15.27
C TRP A 56 -10.54 -1.95 13.85
N GLN A 57 -11.36 -1.52 12.88
CA GLN A 57 -11.17 -1.86 11.46
C GLN A 57 -9.81 -1.39 10.94
N LYS A 58 -9.44 -0.15 11.28
CA LYS A 58 -8.11 0.36 10.93
C LYS A 58 -6.98 -0.52 11.48
N PHE A 59 -7.08 -0.95 12.72
CA PHE A 59 -6.10 -1.84 13.34
C PHE A 59 -6.03 -3.20 12.63
N LYS A 60 -7.19 -3.79 12.31
CA LYS A 60 -7.30 -5.05 11.59
C LYS A 60 -6.61 -4.96 10.22
N HIS A 61 -6.94 -3.95 9.42
CA HIS A 61 -6.33 -3.74 8.12
C HIS A 61 -4.81 -3.51 8.21
N LEU A 62 -4.34 -2.71 9.17
CA LEU A 62 -2.91 -2.50 9.39
C LEU A 62 -2.18 -3.79 9.78
N ARG A 63 -2.81 -4.64 10.58
CA ARG A 63 -2.25 -5.93 10.98
C ARG A 63 -2.16 -6.89 9.79
N GLU A 64 -3.22 -6.98 8.98
CA GLU A 64 -3.26 -7.82 7.78
C GLU A 64 -2.23 -7.36 6.75
N LEU A 65 -2.19 -6.06 6.45
CA LEU A 65 -1.21 -5.47 5.56
C LEU A 65 0.21 -5.66 6.08
N GLY A 66 0.42 -5.49 7.38
CA GLY A 66 1.70 -5.70 8.05
C GLY A 66 2.17 -7.14 7.94
N SER A 67 1.30 -8.10 8.22
CA SER A 67 1.58 -9.54 8.08
C SER A 67 1.94 -9.91 6.63
N PHE A 68 1.20 -9.36 5.67
CA PHE A 68 1.47 -9.57 4.25
C PHE A 68 2.82 -8.99 3.81
N LEU A 69 3.12 -7.74 4.17
CA LEU A 69 4.31 -7.03 3.70
C LEU A 69 5.58 -7.32 4.50
N ALA A 70 5.47 -7.86 5.72
CA ALA A 70 6.62 -8.19 6.56
C ALA A 70 7.59 -9.18 5.90
N LYS A 71 7.07 -10.17 5.17
CA LYS A 71 7.86 -11.15 4.41
C LYS A 71 8.74 -10.53 3.32
N PHE A 72 8.43 -9.31 2.89
CA PHE A 72 9.23 -8.55 1.92
C PHE A 72 10.13 -7.50 2.59
N GLY A 73 10.33 -7.58 3.90
CA GLY A 73 11.18 -6.66 4.66
C GLY A 73 10.62 -5.23 4.78
N VAL A 74 9.31 -5.04 4.57
CA VAL A 74 8.68 -3.73 4.74
C VAL A 74 8.51 -3.43 6.22
N THR A 75 9.08 -2.31 6.68
CA THR A 75 9.05 -1.91 8.08
C THR A 75 7.67 -1.39 8.52
N SER A 76 7.37 -1.46 9.82
CA SER A 76 6.11 -0.97 10.39
C SER A 76 5.82 0.49 10.06
N ASN A 77 6.85 1.34 9.98
CA ASN A 77 6.71 2.74 9.59
C ASN A 77 6.25 2.89 8.13
N LEU A 78 6.81 2.08 7.21
CA LEU A 78 6.37 2.06 5.82
C LEU A 78 4.96 1.49 5.67
N ILE A 79 4.60 0.46 6.43
CA ILE A 79 3.23 -0.09 6.46
C ILE A 79 2.22 1.00 6.85
N THR A 80 2.55 1.78 7.88
CA THR A 80 1.69 2.92 8.29
C THR A 80 1.56 3.96 7.18
N LYS A 81 2.63 4.27 6.46
CA LYS A 81 2.60 5.20 5.32
C LYS A 81 1.78 4.65 4.15
N ILE A 82 1.96 3.36 3.80
CA ILE A 82 1.17 2.69 2.78
C ILE A 82 -0.32 2.78 3.13
N TYR A 83 -0.67 2.40 4.35
CA TYR A 83 -2.05 2.47 4.81
C TYR A 83 -2.60 3.91 4.80
N SER A 84 -1.82 4.90 5.19
CA SER A 84 -2.25 6.31 5.19
C SER A 84 -2.49 6.87 3.79
N SER A 85 -1.76 6.36 2.78
CA SER A 85 -1.88 6.83 1.39
C SER A 85 -2.85 6.00 0.56
N LEU A 86 -2.96 4.70 0.83
CA LEU A 86 -3.71 3.74 0.01
C LEU A 86 -4.78 2.96 0.80
N GLY A 87 -4.93 3.22 2.10
CA GLY A 87 -5.78 2.41 2.98
C GLY A 87 -7.28 2.51 2.69
N GLU A 88 -7.71 3.51 1.92
CA GLU A 88 -9.08 3.65 1.44
C GLU A 88 -9.37 2.76 0.22
N ILE A 89 -8.33 2.18 -0.39
CA ILE A 89 -8.49 1.27 -1.52
C ILE A 89 -9.06 -0.05 -0.99
N GLU A 90 -10.23 -0.38 -1.47
CA GLU A 90 -10.85 -1.68 -1.18
C GLU A 90 -9.96 -2.81 -1.70
N ASN A 91 -9.82 -3.87 -0.90
CA ASN A 91 -8.99 -5.02 -1.22
C ASN A 91 -7.52 -4.67 -1.53
N LEU A 92 -6.95 -3.72 -0.77
CA LEU A 92 -5.59 -3.21 -1.01
C LEU A 92 -4.53 -4.32 -1.15
N ILE A 93 -4.61 -5.38 -0.34
CA ILE A 93 -3.66 -6.50 -0.40
C ILE A 93 -3.74 -7.22 -1.75
N GLU A 94 -4.95 -7.47 -2.25
CA GLU A 94 -5.14 -8.12 -3.56
C GLU A 94 -4.64 -7.22 -4.69
N LYS A 95 -4.88 -5.91 -4.61
CA LYS A 95 -4.33 -4.94 -5.57
C LYS A 95 -2.81 -4.86 -5.54
N ILE A 96 -2.19 -4.97 -4.37
CA ILE A 96 -0.72 -5.06 -4.28
C ILE A 96 -0.21 -6.38 -4.87
N LYS A 97 -0.93 -7.49 -4.71
CA LYS A 97 -0.57 -8.76 -5.34
C LYS A 97 -0.68 -8.70 -6.86
N GLU A 98 -1.70 -8.05 -7.39
CA GLU A 98 -1.90 -7.85 -8.82
C GLU A 98 -0.87 -6.88 -9.41
N ASN A 99 -0.68 -5.73 -8.77
CA ASN A 99 0.25 -4.70 -9.20
C ASN A 99 1.06 -4.12 -8.02
N PRO A 100 2.20 -4.71 -7.66
CA PRO A 100 3.05 -4.21 -6.57
C PRO A 100 3.63 -2.81 -6.81
N TYR A 101 3.64 -2.35 -8.06
CA TYR A 101 4.20 -1.06 -8.42
C TYR A 101 3.33 0.13 -8.00
N ILE A 102 2.09 -0.09 -7.55
CA ILE A 102 1.30 0.96 -6.88
C ILE A 102 2.03 1.52 -5.64
N LEU A 103 2.96 0.76 -5.08
CA LEU A 103 3.75 1.15 -3.90
C LEU A 103 4.83 2.20 -4.20
N ILE A 104 5.24 2.40 -5.46
CA ILE A 104 6.32 3.35 -5.82
C ILE A 104 6.00 4.81 -5.48
N ASN A 105 4.72 5.15 -5.38
CA ASN A 105 4.26 6.48 -4.99
C ASN A 105 4.40 6.76 -3.49
N ILE A 106 4.78 5.75 -2.70
CA ILE A 106 4.97 5.89 -1.25
C ILE A 106 6.39 6.32 -0.95
N LYS A 107 6.54 7.48 -0.30
CA LYS A 107 7.86 8.00 0.09
C LYS A 107 8.64 6.96 0.92
N GLY A 108 9.72 6.44 0.34
CA GLY A 108 10.57 5.40 0.92
C GLY A 108 10.42 4.03 0.27
N ILE A 109 9.59 3.91 -0.78
CA ILE A 109 9.49 2.71 -1.64
C ILE A 109 9.77 3.17 -3.07
N GLY A 110 10.99 2.94 -3.55
CA GLY A 110 11.35 3.16 -4.96
C GLY A 110 11.10 1.94 -5.82
N PHE A 111 11.34 2.08 -7.14
CA PHE A 111 11.17 1.01 -8.13
C PHE A 111 11.87 -0.29 -7.70
N LYS A 112 13.14 -0.24 -7.29
CA LYS A 112 13.90 -1.45 -6.91
C LYS A 112 13.20 -2.30 -5.86
N ARG A 113 12.67 -1.65 -4.81
CA ARG A 113 11.97 -2.36 -3.74
C ARG A 113 10.61 -2.91 -4.17
N ALA A 114 9.85 -2.16 -4.95
CA ALA A 114 8.61 -2.65 -5.53
C ALA A 114 8.87 -3.83 -6.50
N ASP A 115 9.96 -3.79 -7.27
CA ASP A 115 10.37 -4.85 -8.19
C ASP A 115 10.79 -6.14 -7.45
N GLU A 116 11.45 -6.03 -6.29
CA GLU A 116 11.74 -7.18 -5.42
C GLU A 116 10.45 -7.83 -4.88
N ILE A 117 9.47 -7.03 -4.47
CA ILE A 117 8.15 -7.52 -4.04
C ILE A 117 7.45 -8.20 -5.22
N ALA A 118 7.44 -7.58 -6.39
CA ALA A 118 6.82 -8.10 -7.60
C ALA A 118 7.42 -9.45 -8.01
N LYS A 119 8.74 -9.59 -8.04
CA LYS A 119 9.45 -10.84 -8.30
C LYS A 119 9.08 -11.93 -7.28
N SER A 120 9.01 -11.57 -6.01
CA SER A 120 8.63 -12.52 -4.95
C SER A 120 7.17 -12.97 -5.05
N LEU A 121 6.32 -12.18 -5.66
CA LEU A 121 4.92 -12.49 -5.95
C LEU A 121 4.74 -13.25 -7.28
N GLY A 122 5.80 -13.45 -8.06
CA GLY A 122 5.74 -14.14 -9.34
C GLY A 122 5.19 -13.30 -10.49
N ILE A 123 5.25 -11.98 -10.39
CA ILE A 123 4.85 -11.08 -11.48
C ILE A 123 5.77 -11.31 -12.69
N ASP A 124 5.17 -11.40 -13.86
CA ASP A 124 5.91 -11.57 -15.11
C ASP A 124 6.98 -10.47 -15.27
N PRO A 125 8.25 -10.81 -15.49
CA PRO A 125 9.29 -9.83 -15.75
C PRO A 125 9.01 -8.88 -16.91
N LYS A 126 8.19 -9.29 -17.87
CA LYS A 126 7.75 -8.47 -19.01
C LYS A 126 6.37 -7.85 -18.82
N SER A 127 5.84 -7.89 -17.60
CA SER A 127 4.54 -7.27 -17.31
C SER A 127 4.58 -5.76 -17.62
N GLU A 128 3.50 -5.28 -18.17
CA GLU A 128 3.33 -3.87 -18.50
C GLU A 128 3.50 -2.97 -17.27
N PHE A 129 2.97 -3.38 -16.12
CA PHE A 129 3.13 -2.66 -14.85
C PHE A 129 4.60 -2.44 -14.50
N ARG A 130 5.44 -3.46 -14.72
CA ARG A 130 6.88 -3.38 -14.44
C ARG A 130 7.57 -2.39 -15.36
N ILE A 131 7.25 -2.45 -16.66
CA ILE A 131 7.87 -1.60 -17.67
C ILE A 131 7.48 -0.15 -17.45
N MET A 132 6.19 0.15 -17.26
CA MET A 132 5.69 1.49 -16.98
C MET A 132 6.27 2.06 -15.68
N ALA A 133 6.35 1.26 -14.62
CA ALA A 133 6.93 1.69 -13.36
C ALA A 133 8.42 2.00 -13.48
N CYS A 134 9.18 1.17 -14.23
CA CYS A 134 10.59 1.39 -14.50
C CYS A 134 10.81 2.66 -15.33
N LEU A 135 10.01 2.85 -16.36
CA LEU A 135 10.06 4.01 -17.25
C LEU A 135 9.83 5.31 -16.45
N ASN A 136 8.77 5.36 -15.67
CA ASN A 136 8.44 6.52 -14.83
C ASN A 136 9.58 6.82 -13.81
N TYR A 137 10.10 5.77 -13.18
CA TYR A 137 11.21 5.89 -12.23
C TYR A 137 12.47 6.43 -12.93
N THR A 138 12.84 5.86 -14.09
CA THR A 138 14.03 6.26 -14.85
C THR A 138 13.93 7.69 -15.33
N LEU A 139 12.77 8.11 -15.85
CA LEU A 139 12.53 9.48 -16.25
C LEU A 139 12.70 10.46 -15.09
N ARG A 140 12.07 10.18 -13.95
CA ARG A 140 12.17 11.04 -12.75
C ARG A 140 13.61 11.14 -12.25
N GLU A 141 14.29 9.99 -12.09
CA GLU A 141 15.69 10.01 -11.64
C GLU A 141 16.61 10.77 -12.62
N TYR A 142 16.40 10.60 -13.91
CA TYR A 142 17.19 11.32 -14.90
C TYR A 142 16.95 12.82 -14.84
N CYS A 143 15.70 13.26 -14.77
CA CYS A 143 15.34 14.66 -14.67
C CYS A 143 15.88 15.31 -13.37
N ASP A 144 15.68 14.63 -12.24
CA ASP A 144 16.11 15.13 -10.93
C ASP A 144 17.64 15.25 -10.82
N ASN A 145 18.38 14.27 -11.35
CA ASN A 145 19.84 14.23 -11.25
C ASN A 145 20.54 15.18 -12.23
N ASN A 146 19.94 15.45 -13.39
CA ASN A 146 20.57 16.23 -14.45
C ASN A 146 19.98 17.64 -14.61
N GLY A 147 18.91 17.96 -13.87
CA GLY A 147 18.21 19.24 -14.01
C GLY A 147 17.53 19.41 -15.38
N ASN A 148 17.28 18.32 -16.09
CA ASN A 148 16.66 18.28 -17.40
C ASN A 148 15.16 17.93 -17.27
N SER A 149 14.37 18.43 -18.20
CA SER A 149 12.94 18.06 -18.31
C SER A 149 12.66 17.06 -19.42
N SER A 150 13.70 16.63 -20.14
CA SER A 150 13.59 15.68 -21.27
C SER A 150 14.80 14.75 -21.34
N ILE A 151 14.64 13.61 -22.00
CA ILE A 151 15.67 12.62 -22.27
C ILE A 151 15.59 12.16 -23.71
N ASP A 152 16.74 11.93 -24.34
CA ASP A 152 16.79 11.29 -25.65
C ASP A 152 16.28 9.84 -25.56
N LYS A 153 15.48 9.43 -26.56
CA LYS A 153 14.82 8.15 -26.62
C LYS A 153 15.77 6.95 -26.56
N PHE A 154 16.89 7.00 -27.31
CA PHE A 154 17.87 5.90 -27.32
C PHE A 154 18.60 5.83 -25.98
N HIS A 155 18.85 6.97 -25.37
CA HIS A 155 19.43 7.01 -24.03
C HIS A 155 18.49 6.41 -22.99
N LEU A 156 17.19 6.74 -23.07
CA LEU A 156 16.15 6.16 -22.21
C LEU A 156 16.12 4.63 -22.34
N TYR A 157 16.10 4.10 -23.58
CA TYR A 157 16.05 2.66 -23.80
C TYR A 157 17.25 1.93 -23.20
N ARG A 158 18.45 2.48 -23.33
CA ARG A 158 19.64 1.93 -22.69
C ARG A 158 19.51 1.87 -21.17
N LEU A 159 18.98 2.92 -20.54
CA LEU A 159 18.75 2.93 -19.09
C LEU A 159 17.66 1.95 -18.64
N LEU A 160 16.64 1.72 -19.49
CA LEU A 160 15.62 0.71 -19.25
C LEU A 160 16.19 -0.70 -19.36
N ASP A 161 16.98 -1.00 -20.39
CA ASP A 161 17.67 -2.29 -20.56
C ASP A 161 18.56 -2.61 -19.35
N GLU A 162 19.33 -1.65 -18.87
CA GLU A 162 20.17 -1.80 -17.66
C GLU A 162 19.31 -2.08 -16.42
N SER A 163 18.22 -1.34 -16.21
CA SER A 163 17.36 -1.43 -15.02
C SER A 163 16.52 -2.70 -15.00
N LEU A 164 15.96 -3.09 -16.15
CA LEU A 164 15.10 -4.25 -16.33
C LEU A 164 15.89 -5.54 -16.58
N ARG A 165 17.17 -5.42 -16.94
CA ARG A 165 18.05 -6.51 -17.42
C ARG A 165 17.48 -7.17 -18.67
N PHE A 166 17.02 -6.34 -19.59
CA PHE A 166 16.55 -6.75 -20.91
C PHE A 166 17.62 -6.46 -21.96
N SER A 167 17.39 -6.93 -23.18
CA SER A 167 18.19 -6.61 -24.33
C SER A 167 17.29 -6.51 -25.55
N ASN A 168 17.24 -5.33 -26.19
CA ASN A 168 16.48 -5.08 -27.41
C ASN A 168 14.97 -5.32 -27.31
N GLU A 169 14.34 -4.90 -26.21
CA GLU A 169 12.89 -4.99 -25.99
C GLU A 169 12.16 -3.68 -26.34
N GLU A 170 12.63 -2.99 -27.39
CA GLU A 170 12.12 -1.67 -27.80
C GLU A 170 10.61 -1.65 -28.02
N ALA A 171 10.03 -2.72 -28.56
CA ALA A 171 8.59 -2.81 -28.77
C ALA A 171 7.77 -2.74 -27.49
N LEU A 172 8.31 -3.29 -26.38
CA LEU A 172 7.67 -3.20 -25.07
C LEU A 172 7.75 -1.76 -24.52
N TYR A 173 8.87 -1.09 -24.73
CA TYR A 173 9.06 0.29 -24.29
C TYR A 173 8.15 1.25 -25.06
N GLU A 174 8.04 1.07 -26.38
CA GLU A 174 7.12 1.85 -27.24
C GLU A 174 5.66 1.70 -26.81
N SER A 175 5.24 0.47 -26.50
CA SER A 175 3.90 0.22 -26.00
C SER A 175 3.62 0.95 -24.69
N ALA A 176 4.57 0.90 -23.74
CA ALA A 176 4.46 1.57 -22.45
C ALA A 176 4.48 3.09 -22.61
N ILE A 177 5.37 3.63 -23.45
CA ILE A 177 5.45 5.07 -23.76
C ILE A 177 4.14 5.55 -24.36
N SER A 178 3.58 4.82 -25.34
CA SER A 178 2.33 5.17 -25.98
C SER A 178 1.17 5.28 -25.00
N LYS A 179 1.10 4.38 -24.01
CA LYS A 179 0.09 4.47 -22.94
C LYS A 179 0.30 5.67 -22.03
N MET A 180 1.53 5.90 -21.58
CA MET A 180 1.84 7.05 -20.74
C MET A 180 1.58 8.39 -21.44
N LEU A 181 1.69 8.44 -22.78
CA LEU A 181 1.31 9.61 -23.59
C LEU A 181 -0.21 9.80 -23.62
N VAL A 182 -0.98 8.72 -23.72
CA VAL A 182 -2.45 8.78 -23.68
C VAL A 182 -2.95 9.21 -22.30
N ASP A 183 -2.29 8.74 -21.25
CA ASP A 183 -2.62 9.09 -19.85
C ASP A 183 -2.08 10.47 -19.43
N GLU A 184 -1.40 11.20 -20.35
CA GLU A 184 -0.78 12.51 -20.12
C GLU A 184 0.30 12.53 -19.02
N ASP A 185 0.88 11.38 -18.70
CA ASP A 185 1.96 11.24 -17.72
C ASP A 185 3.31 11.76 -18.25
N ILE A 186 3.48 11.74 -19.57
CA ILE A 186 4.67 12.23 -20.30
C ILE A 186 4.25 12.93 -21.60
N PHE A 187 5.17 13.72 -22.16
CA PHE A 187 4.98 14.40 -23.46
C PHE A 187 6.19 14.17 -24.35
N VAL A 188 5.97 14.15 -25.67
CA VAL A 188 7.04 14.16 -26.68
C VAL A 188 7.24 15.59 -27.13
N THR A 189 8.50 16.07 -27.12
CA THR A 189 8.91 17.40 -27.57
C THR A 189 9.72 17.31 -28.85
#